data_9c252baa7d8af7b86091b35881dd4e13
#
_entry.id   9c252baa7d8af7b86091b35881dd4e13
#
_cell.length_a   1.000
_cell.length_b   1.000
_cell.length_c   1.000
_cell.angle_alpha   90.00
_cell.angle_beta   90.00
_cell.angle_gamma   90.00
#
_symmetry.space_group_name_H-M   'P 1'
#
loop_
_entity.id
_entity.type
_entity.pdbx_description
1 polymer ?
#
loop_
_entity_poly.entity_id
_entity_poly.type
_entity_poly.pdbx_seq_one_letter_code
_entity_poly.pdbx_strand_id
1 'polypeptide(L)'
;MKPATNSWWSRIGRYVTFGVIAAVLAAALVWFHWQQHERYIQGSPSLTGMANEMRNDSSAWTRDEKDASTVLRDIQGHHVVAIGAGRNAILVSTTDGRKYFVADQNAAFASALMPTIMKAASDSSFQLILLPDVDVDIGAVRWSDVIDRTRDALTLLLPVFMMAGLLWFMRREMKGGASLLQQSPELSFDDVIGAGEAKAALADVKAWLTDPMQFTGMGVRAPGGVLMTGAPGVGKTRLAQALAGECGASFIAITGSYFSAKYYGVGIQKVKHLFQLARKNAPTVIFIDEADGLGKRTDAGAGPVEAESNRIINQLLAEMDGFESNAGVIVVAATNHPDNLDEALRRPGRFDRTVQVRLPDLHDRVHILRFYATKLKSKADDLDFEQLARLTTGLSPAALSTIVNQAGLIARKCGDDKVSSTHFIEAIKIARIGDVNGAERALSDEERTRIAVHEAGHGLVAALLGTGVLEEITIMPRGGALGVALVTKRQDKHLYRETEMRNEIQVLLGGRNAELLVLSEASSGAAQDLQEASRISLDMVSKFGFNVDGNLFSLAALPQQYAGLQLKNAIQHANTLLKELNDECYSLLRANEPVLRAIADRLLEWETVAGETVYRLIEDHAAAVKGTERVLTV
;
A
#
# COMPACT_ATOMS: atom_id res chain seq x y z
N MET A 1 -26.58 24.35 0.98
CA MET A 1 -27.55 23.23 0.90
C MET A 1 -28.19 23.19 -0.48
N LYS A 2 -27.75 22.30 -1.35
CA LYS A 2 -28.47 21.85 -2.56
C LYS A 2 -28.36 20.34 -2.60
N PRO A 3 -29.40 19.57 -2.93
CA PRO A 3 -29.49 18.15 -2.67
C PRO A 3 -28.71 17.33 -3.72
N ALA A 4 -27.91 16.42 -3.24
CA ALA A 4 -27.23 15.37 -4.01
C ALA A 4 -28.20 14.21 -4.31
N THR A 5 -29.09 14.40 -5.32
CA THR A 5 -30.00 13.35 -5.77
C THR A 5 -30.05 13.29 -7.28
N ASN A 6 -29.02 12.78 -7.95
CA ASN A 6 -29.16 12.41 -9.36
C ASN A 6 -28.19 11.33 -9.89
N SER A 7 -27.39 10.68 -9.07
CA SER A 7 -26.47 9.64 -9.58
C SER A 7 -27.02 8.21 -9.49
N TRP A 8 -27.98 7.94 -8.63
CA TRP A 8 -28.54 6.60 -8.40
C TRP A 8 -29.56 6.23 -9.46
N TRP A 9 -30.47 7.15 -9.81
CA TRP A 9 -31.48 6.96 -10.86
C TRP A 9 -30.92 6.83 -12.27
N SER A 10 -29.80 7.50 -12.58
CA SER A 10 -29.17 7.36 -13.91
C SER A 10 -28.44 6.01 -14.10
N ARG A 11 -28.10 5.31 -13.03
CA ARG A 11 -27.52 3.97 -13.09
C ARG A 11 -28.59 2.90 -13.21
N ILE A 12 -29.66 3.00 -12.45
CA ILE A 12 -30.83 2.08 -12.54
C ILE A 12 -31.49 2.22 -13.90
N GLY A 13 -31.67 3.43 -14.41
CA GLY A 13 -32.25 3.66 -15.74
C GLY A 13 -31.50 2.93 -16.88
N ARG A 14 -30.18 2.83 -16.81
CA ARG A 14 -29.40 2.08 -17.83
C ARG A 14 -29.52 0.55 -17.70
N TYR A 15 -29.69 0.01 -16.52
CA TYR A 15 -29.91 -1.44 -16.35
C TYR A 15 -31.35 -1.82 -16.71
N VAL A 16 -32.32 -0.96 -16.43
CA VAL A 16 -33.72 -1.13 -16.83
C VAL A 16 -33.85 -1.04 -18.37
N THR A 17 -33.17 -0.10 -19.04
CA THR A 17 -33.18 -0.05 -20.52
C THR A 17 -32.53 -1.26 -21.17
N PHE A 18 -31.42 -1.77 -20.64
CA PHE A 18 -30.83 -3.02 -21.18
C PHE A 18 -31.71 -4.25 -20.93
N GLY A 19 -32.33 -4.35 -19.77
CA GLY A 19 -33.30 -5.41 -19.44
C GLY A 19 -34.56 -5.33 -20.35
N VAL A 20 -35.07 -4.14 -20.59
CA VAL A 20 -36.22 -3.92 -21.49
C VAL A 20 -35.86 -4.26 -22.94
N ILE A 21 -34.69 -3.86 -23.44
CA ILE A 21 -34.23 -4.19 -24.80
C ILE A 21 -34.06 -5.73 -24.97
N ALA A 22 -33.48 -6.40 -23.97
CA ALA A 22 -33.36 -7.86 -24.00
C ALA A 22 -34.73 -8.57 -23.95
N ALA A 23 -35.67 -8.05 -23.16
CA ALA A 23 -37.03 -8.59 -23.09
C ALA A 23 -37.83 -8.36 -24.39
N VAL A 24 -37.65 -7.17 -25.01
CA VAL A 24 -38.27 -6.85 -26.31
C VAL A 24 -37.69 -7.72 -27.43
N LEU A 25 -36.40 -7.95 -27.46
CA LEU A 25 -35.77 -8.85 -28.44
C LEU A 25 -36.23 -10.30 -28.24
N ALA A 26 -36.35 -10.78 -27.02
CA ALA A 26 -36.87 -12.11 -26.71
C ALA A 26 -38.35 -12.23 -27.13
N ALA A 27 -39.18 -11.23 -26.84
CA ALA A 27 -40.58 -11.19 -27.26
C ALA A 27 -40.74 -11.11 -28.78
N ALA A 28 -39.86 -10.34 -29.47
CA ALA A 28 -39.84 -10.25 -30.93
C ALA A 28 -39.45 -11.59 -31.57
N LEU A 29 -38.52 -12.35 -30.98
CA LEU A 29 -38.14 -13.69 -31.47
C LEU A 29 -39.29 -14.70 -31.27
N VAL A 30 -39.97 -14.65 -30.15
CA VAL A 30 -41.14 -15.50 -29.86
C VAL A 30 -42.28 -15.13 -30.81
N TRP A 31 -42.56 -13.84 -31.04
CA TRP A 31 -43.60 -13.39 -31.98
C TRP A 31 -43.28 -13.72 -33.42
N PHE A 32 -42.04 -13.61 -33.87
CA PHE A 32 -41.61 -14.01 -35.22
C PHE A 32 -41.74 -15.51 -35.44
N HIS A 33 -41.45 -16.31 -34.42
CA HIS A 33 -41.63 -17.76 -34.49
C HIS A 33 -43.11 -18.15 -34.53
N TRP A 34 -43.98 -17.42 -33.77
CA TRP A 34 -45.42 -17.62 -33.78
C TRP A 34 -46.04 -17.23 -35.13
N GLN A 35 -45.60 -16.14 -35.75
CA GLN A 35 -46.06 -15.71 -37.08
C GLN A 35 -45.66 -16.68 -38.20
N GLN A 36 -44.54 -17.37 -38.11
CA GLN A 36 -44.20 -18.43 -39.07
C GLN A 36 -45.13 -19.65 -38.93
N HIS A 37 -45.61 -19.92 -37.72
CA HIS A 37 -46.50 -21.06 -37.45
C HIS A 37 -47.91 -20.82 -38.02
N GLU A 38 -48.44 -19.59 -38.03
CA GLU A 38 -49.79 -19.30 -38.56
C GLU A 38 -49.89 -19.28 -40.10
N ARG A 39 -48.82 -19.08 -40.84
CA ARG A 39 -48.85 -19.04 -42.31
C ARG A 39 -49.01 -20.41 -42.99
N TYR A 40 -48.99 -21.54 -42.24
CA TYR A 40 -49.08 -22.87 -42.76
C TYR A 40 -50.50 -23.49 -42.78
N ILE A 41 -51.54 -22.81 -42.28
CA ILE A 41 -52.88 -23.38 -42.02
C ILE A 41 -53.91 -23.04 -43.08
N GLN A 42 -53.57 -22.58 -44.27
CA GLN A 42 -54.55 -22.31 -45.34
C GLN A 42 -54.19 -23.04 -46.65
N GLY A 43 -54.58 -24.33 -46.76
CA GLY A 43 -54.53 -25.11 -47.95
C GLY A 43 -55.73 -26.03 -48.06
N SER A 44 -56.45 -25.98 -49.17
CA SER A 44 -57.71 -26.68 -49.45
C SER A 44 -57.61 -28.24 -49.47
N PRO A 45 -58.69 -28.93 -49.14
CA PRO A 45 -58.67 -30.38 -48.95
C PRO A 45 -58.72 -31.15 -50.28
N SER A 46 -57.59 -31.36 -50.92
CA SER A 46 -57.44 -32.46 -51.89
C SER A 46 -56.90 -33.67 -51.11
N LEU A 47 -57.28 -34.91 -51.53
CA LEU A 47 -56.85 -36.18 -50.91
C LEU A 47 -55.30 -36.27 -50.80
N THR A 48 -54.58 -35.74 -51.77
CA THR A 48 -53.12 -35.56 -51.77
C THR A 48 -52.67 -34.54 -50.76
N GLY A 49 -53.47 -33.51 -50.45
CA GLY A 49 -53.23 -32.51 -49.42
C GLY A 49 -53.32 -33.12 -48.05
N MET A 50 -54.29 -34.01 -47.79
CA MET A 50 -54.46 -34.63 -46.46
C MET A 50 -53.33 -35.62 -46.16
N ALA A 51 -52.78 -36.33 -47.13
CA ALA A 51 -51.61 -37.18 -46.97
C ALA A 51 -50.35 -36.34 -46.63
N ASN A 52 -50.18 -35.19 -47.27
CA ASN A 52 -49.09 -34.27 -47.00
C ASN A 52 -49.25 -33.54 -45.63
N GLU A 53 -50.49 -33.20 -45.24
CA GLU A 53 -50.76 -32.67 -43.89
C GLU A 53 -50.41 -33.70 -42.82
N MET A 54 -50.90 -34.97 -42.98
CA MET A 54 -50.60 -36.05 -42.02
C MET A 54 -49.08 -36.31 -41.91
N ARG A 55 -48.32 -36.12 -42.97
CA ARG A 55 -46.87 -36.35 -43.04
C ARG A 55 -46.06 -35.16 -42.43
N ASN A 56 -46.46 -33.95 -42.76
CA ASN A 56 -45.65 -32.73 -42.45
C ASN A 56 -46.15 -31.94 -41.21
N ASP A 57 -47.47 -32.01 -40.95
CA ASP A 57 -48.09 -31.36 -39.80
C ASP A 57 -49.29 -32.12 -39.26
N SER A 58 -49.04 -33.04 -38.34
CA SER A 58 -50.06 -33.88 -37.72
C SER A 58 -50.82 -33.16 -36.57
N SER A 59 -50.55 -31.90 -36.29
CA SER A 59 -51.07 -31.16 -35.15
C SER A 59 -52.60 -31.08 -35.08
N ALA A 60 -53.28 -31.15 -36.23
CA ALA A 60 -54.74 -31.15 -36.31
C ALA A 60 -55.38 -32.43 -35.78
N TRP A 61 -54.65 -33.54 -35.79
CA TRP A 61 -55.11 -34.86 -35.31
C TRP A 61 -54.73 -35.11 -33.87
N THR A 62 -53.64 -34.57 -33.38
CA THR A 62 -53.09 -34.85 -32.04
C THR A 62 -53.85 -34.13 -30.92
N ARG A 63 -54.93 -33.42 -31.22
CA ARG A 63 -55.76 -32.70 -30.25
C ARG A 63 -56.79 -33.59 -29.51
N ASP A 64 -57.21 -34.70 -30.16
CA ASP A 64 -58.23 -35.62 -29.62
C ASP A 64 -57.70 -37.05 -29.66
N GLU A 65 -57.40 -37.61 -28.48
CA GLU A 65 -56.95 -39.00 -28.34
C GLU A 65 -58.15 -39.92 -28.15
N LYS A 66 -58.21 -40.94 -28.91
CA LYS A 66 -59.26 -41.98 -28.82
C LYS A 66 -58.62 -43.35 -28.65
N ASP A 67 -59.45 -44.30 -28.23
CA ASP A 67 -59.06 -45.72 -28.17
C ASP A 67 -59.21 -46.42 -29.50
N ALA A 68 -58.53 -47.57 -29.65
CA ALA A 68 -58.56 -48.38 -30.86
C ALA A 68 -59.97 -48.93 -31.19
N SER A 69 -60.86 -49.07 -30.20
CA SER A 69 -62.23 -49.52 -30.38
C SER A 69 -63.07 -48.48 -31.13
N THR A 70 -62.74 -47.20 -30.98
CA THR A 70 -63.36 -46.09 -31.72
C THR A 70 -63.04 -46.17 -33.22
N VAL A 71 -61.78 -46.46 -33.57
CA VAL A 71 -61.35 -46.63 -34.96
C VAL A 71 -62.14 -47.78 -35.62
N LEU A 72 -62.25 -48.91 -34.94
CA LEU A 72 -63.01 -50.08 -35.49
C LEU A 72 -64.51 -49.76 -35.65
N ARG A 73 -65.12 -49.05 -34.75
CA ARG A 73 -66.50 -48.61 -34.80
C ARG A 73 -66.73 -47.64 -35.96
N ASP A 74 -65.84 -46.68 -36.17
CA ASP A 74 -65.95 -45.70 -37.23
C ASP A 74 -65.70 -46.37 -38.62
N ILE A 75 -64.83 -47.37 -38.71
CA ILE A 75 -64.66 -48.21 -39.91
C ILE A 75 -65.91 -48.98 -40.21
N GLN A 76 -66.51 -49.68 -39.24
CA GLN A 76 -67.75 -50.46 -39.37
C GLN A 76 -68.96 -49.62 -39.77
N GLY A 77 -68.98 -48.36 -39.26
CA GLY A 77 -70.03 -47.37 -39.52
C GLY A 77 -69.86 -46.63 -40.86
N HIS A 78 -68.80 -46.91 -41.65
CA HIS A 78 -68.46 -46.19 -42.88
C HIS A 78 -68.25 -44.69 -42.69
N HIS A 79 -67.80 -44.31 -41.48
CA HIS A 79 -67.55 -42.91 -41.14
C HIS A 79 -66.10 -42.43 -41.38
N VAL A 80 -65.24 -43.25 -41.88
CA VAL A 80 -63.84 -42.95 -42.12
C VAL A 80 -63.58 -42.47 -43.54
N VAL A 81 -62.81 -41.33 -43.66
CA VAL A 81 -62.34 -40.80 -44.96
C VAL A 81 -60.92 -41.18 -45.24
N ALA A 82 -60.04 -41.09 -44.25
CA ALA A 82 -58.64 -41.43 -44.37
C ALA A 82 -58.04 -41.90 -43.03
N ILE A 83 -57.13 -42.85 -43.09
CA ILE A 83 -56.34 -43.35 -41.98
C ILE A 83 -54.86 -43.19 -42.32
N GLY A 84 -54.13 -42.49 -41.52
CA GLY A 84 -52.66 -42.35 -41.56
C GLY A 84 -52.03 -43.28 -40.54
N ALA A 85 -51.26 -44.28 -40.93
CA ALA A 85 -50.55 -45.16 -39.99
C ALA A 85 -49.10 -44.68 -39.87
N GLY A 86 -48.80 -43.96 -38.79
CA GLY A 86 -47.46 -43.54 -38.40
C GLY A 86 -46.76 -44.57 -37.50
N ARG A 87 -45.53 -44.31 -37.10
CA ARG A 87 -44.71 -45.21 -36.28
C ARG A 87 -45.22 -45.36 -34.84
N ASN A 88 -45.77 -44.30 -34.26
CA ASN A 88 -46.17 -44.19 -32.84
C ASN A 88 -47.65 -43.81 -32.63
N ALA A 89 -48.38 -43.56 -33.72
CA ALA A 89 -49.79 -43.22 -33.68
C ALA A 89 -50.51 -43.53 -35.00
N ILE A 90 -51.81 -43.81 -34.91
CA ILE A 90 -52.73 -43.92 -36.04
C ILE A 90 -53.59 -42.66 -36.10
N LEU A 91 -53.53 -41.92 -37.20
CA LEU A 91 -54.31 -40.70 -37.43
C LEU A 91 -55.57 -41.04 -38.20
N VAL A 92 -56.74 -40.58 -37.76
CA VAL A 92 -58.02 -40.87 -38.38
C VAL A 92 -58.73 -39.57 -38.72
N SER A 93 -59.25 -39.49 -39.95
CA SER A 93 -60.17 -38.44 -40.40
C SER A 93 -61.52 -39.08 -40.77
N THR A 94 -62.59 -38.51 -40.22
CA THR A 94 -63.94 -38.97 -40.39
C THR A 94 -64.77 -38.14 -41.40
N THR A 95 -65.86 -38.67 -41.92
CA THR A 95 -66.77 -37.99 -42.86
C THR A 95 -67.46 -36.73 -42.28
N ASP A 96 -67.61 -36.65 -40.97
CA ASP A 96 -68.17 -35.52 -40.27
C ASP A 96 -67.11 -34.47 -39.92
N GLY A 97 -65.85 -34.60 -40.41
CA GLY A 97 -64.78 -33.65 -40.26
C GLY A 97 -63.99 -33.77 -38.97
N ARG A 98 -64.31 -34.76 -38.13
CA ARG A 98 -63.51 -35.00 -36.90
C ARG A 98 -62.12 -35.57 -37.27
N LYS A 99 -61.10 -35.07 -36.61
CA LYS A 99 -59.70 -35.54 -36.71
C LYS A 99 -59.25 -35.97 -35.33
N TYR A 100 -58.79 -37.22 -35.17
CA TYR A 100 -58.29 -37.74 -33.91
C TYR A 100 -57.16 -38.73 -34.14
N PHE A 101 -56.47 -39.07 -33.05
CA PHE A 101 -55.38 -40.03 -33.09
C PHE A 101 -55.56 -41.14 -32.05
N VAL A 102 -54.92 -42.28 -32.34
CA VAL A 102 -54.76 -43.38 -31.39
C VAL A 102 -53.26 -43.56 -31.17
N ALA A 103 -52.80 -43.39 -29.95
CA ALA A 103 -51.40 -43.58 -29.60
C ALA A 103 -51.04 -45.06 -29.64
N ASP A 104 -49.89 -45.37 -30.28
CA ASP A 104 -49.38 -46.76 -30.39
C ASP A 104 -47.86 -46.72 -30.02
N GLN A 105 -47.56 -46.64 -28.74
CA GLN A 105 -46.20 -46.52 -28.28
C GLN A 105 -45.28 -47.69 -28.58
N ASN A 106 -45.81 -48.85 -28.92
CA ASN A 106 -45.05 -50.10 -29.18
C ASN A 106 -45.27 -50.74 -30.54
N ALA A 107 -45.91 -50.02 -31.46
CA ALA A 107 -46.35 -50.57 -32.80
C ALA A 107 -47.18 -51.87 -32.68
N ALA A 108 -47.66 -52.22 -31.53
CA ALA A 108 -48.41 -53.42 -31.26
C ALA A 108 -49.86 -53.32 -31.80
N PHE A 109 -50.45 -52.12 -31.66
CA PHE A 109 -51.78 -51.82 -32.17
C PHE A 109 -51.84 -51.74 -33.69
N ALA A 110 -50.84 -51.04 -34.25
CA ALA A 110 -50.74 -50.94 -35.70
C ALA A 110 -50.63 -52.34 -36.31
N SER A 111 -49.81 -53.24 -35.77
CA SER A 111 -49.67 -54.60 -36.24
C SER A 111 -50.94 -55.49 -36.09
N ALA A 112 -51.68 -55.31 -35.00
CA ALA A 112 -52.90 -56.07 -34.72
C ALA A 112 -54.11 -55.57 -35.53
N LEU A 113 -54.22 -54.25 -35.73
CA LEU A 113 -55.37 -53.66 -36.48
C LEU A 113 -55.14 -53.57 -37.98
N MET A 114 -53.88 -53.56 -38.43
CA MET A 114 -53.55 -53.39 -39.88
C MET A 114 -54.22 -54.40 -40.79
N PRO A 115 -54.31 -55.71 -40.49
CA PRO A 115 -55.02 -56.63 -41.30
C PRO A 115 -56.54 -56.31 -41.45
N THR A 116 -57.15 -55.81 -40.35
CA THR A 116 -58.55 -55.42 -40.36
C THR A 116 -58.77 -54.11 -41.11
N ILE A 117 -57.84 -53.12 -40.92
CA ILE A 117 -57.88 -51.86 -41.64
C ILE A 117 -57.63 -52.08 -43.16
N MET A 118 -56.67 -52.92 -43.52
CA MET A 118 -56.42 -53.26 -44.93
C MET A 118 -57.61 -53.96 -45.59
N LYS A 119 -58.24 -54.90 -44.91
CA LYS A 119 -59.44 -55.58 -45.41
C LYS A 119 -60.59 -54.58 -45.54
N ALA A 120 -60.82 -53.75 -44.56
CA ALA A 120 -61.83 -52.70 -44.62
C ALA A 120 -61.54 -51.63 -45.68
N ALA A 121 -60.29 -51.32 -45.96
CA ALA A 121 -59.87 -50.36 -46.98
C ALA A 121 -60.06 -50.95 -48.40
N SER A 122 -60.03 -52.29 -48.58
CA SER A 122 -60.36 -52.96 -49.87
C SER A 122 -61.87 -53.03 -50.13
N ASP A 123 -62.67 -53.06 -49.09
CA ASP A 123 -64.14 -53.23 -49.20
C ASP A 123 -64.91 -51.87 -49.03
N SER A 124 -64.22 -50.80 -48.62
CA SER A 124 -64.83 -49.48 -48.31
C SER A 124 -64.08 -48.33 -48.97
N SER A 125 -64.75 -47.18 -49.09
CA SER A 125 -64.28 -45.99 -49.83
C SER A 125 -63.35 -45.07 -49.05
N PHE A 126 -62.61 -45.54 -48.04
CA PHE A 126 -61.63 -44.69 -47.32
C PHE A 126 -60.21 -44.95 -47.78
N GLN A 127 -59.32 -43.94 -47.60
CA GLN A 127 -57.94 -44.00 -48.03
C GLN A 127 -57.00 -44.37 -46.85
N LEU A 128 -56.20 -45.42 -47.03
CA LEU A 128 -55.15 -45.83 -46.15
C LEU A 128 -53.80 -45.18 -46.56
N ILE A 129 -53.22 -44.37 -45.70
CA ILE A 129 -51.95 -43.69 -45.93
C ILE A 129 -50.89 -44.29 -44.96
N LEU A 130 -49.92 -44.98 -45.54
CA LEU A 130 -48.81 -45.51 -44.75
C LEU A 130 -47.74 -44.41 -44.55
N LEU A 131 -47.38 -44.13 -43.29
CA LEU A 131 -46.41 -43.12 -42.88
C LEU A 131 -45.27 -43.77 -42.08
N PRO A 132 -44.49 -44.73 -42.69
CA PRO A 132 -43.55 -45.56 -41.91
C PRO A 132 -42.38 -44.77 -41.32
N ASP A 133 -42.10 -43.58 -41.85
CA ASP A 133 -40.98 -42.75 -41.45
C ASP A 133 -41.41 -41.53 -40.61
N VAL A 134 -42.68 -41.45 -40.24
CA VAL A 134 -43.22 -40.29 -39.48
C VAL A 134 -43.52 -40.67 -38.04
N ASP A 135 -42.82 -40.07 -37.14
CA ASP A 135 -43.19 -40.06 -35.74
C ASP A 135 -44.17 -38.87 -35.49
N VAL A 136 -45.39 -39.21 -35.13
CA VAL A 136 -46.45 -38.23 -34.86
C VAL A 136 -46.13 -37.56 -33.52
N ASP A 137 -46.02 -36.24 -33.53
CA ASP A 137 -45.80 -35.45 -32.29
C ASP A 137 -47.11 -35.39 -31.48
N ILE A 138 -47.25 -36.31 -30.54
CA ILE A 138 -48.43 -36.44 -29.67
C ILE A 138 -48.41 -35.48 -28.49
N GLY A 139 -47.68 -34.33 -28.56
CA GLY A 139 -47.77 -33.27 -27.59
C GLY A 139 -47.20 -33.57 -26.20
N ALA A 140 -46.55 -34.70 -25.98
CA ALA A 140 -45.79 -34.98 -24.79
C ALA A 140 -44.51 -34.15 -24.86
N VAL A 141 -44.44 -33.03 -24.04
CA VAL A 141 -43.22 -32.25 -23.86
C VAL A 141 -42.11 -33.20 -23.41
N ARG A 142 -41.28 -33.65 -24.34
CA ARG A 142 -40.08 -34.40 -23.98
C ARG A 142 -39.12 -33.47 -23.26
N TRP A 143 -38.89 -33.72 -22.02
CA TRP A 143 -37.88 -32.96 -21.23
C TRP A 143 -36.50 -32.95 -21.90
N SER A 144 -36.18 -33.95 -22.75
CA SER A 144 -34.98 -33.96 -23.57
C SER A 144 -34.91 -32.78 -24.54
N ASP A 145 -36.04 -32.42 -25.19
CA ASP A 145 -36.08 -31.34 -26.18
C ASP A 145 -35.97 -29.95 -25.50
N VAL A 146 -36.51 -29.84 -24.27
CA VAL A 146 -36.32 -28.66 -23.45
C VAL A 146 -34.87 -28.53 -22.99
N ILE A 147 -34.24 -29.64 -22.61
CA ILE A 147 -32.82 -29.67 -22.18
C ILE A 147 -31.91 -29.35 -23.37
N ASP A 148 -32.14 -29.90 -24.54
CA ASP A 148 -31.33 -29.64 -25.74
C ASP A 148 -31.45 -28.17 -26.19
N ARG A 149 -32.66 -27.62 -26.25
CA ARG A 149 -32.86 -26.18 -26.57
C ARG A 149 -32.28 -25.25 -25.54
N THR A 150 -32.34 -25.58 -24.26
CA THR A 150 -31.71 -24.78 -23.18
C THR A 150 -30.20 -24.92 -23.24
N ARG A 151 -29.64 -26.08 -23.56
CA ARG A 151 -28.21 -26.30 -23.76
C ARG A 151 -27.68 -25.48 -24.94
N ASP A 152 -28.39 -25.50 -26.08
CA ASP A 152 -28.00 -24.75 -27.27
C ASP A 152 -28.06 -23.21 -27.02
N ALA A 153 -29.08 -22.72 -26.33
CA ALA A 153 -29.17 -21.33 -25.90
C ALA A 153 -28.05 -20.96 -24.93
N LEU A 154 -27.72 -21.84 -23.98
CA LEU A 154 -26.66 -21.62 -23.01
C LEU A 154 -25.28 -21.59 -23.66
N THR A 155 -25.01 -22.51 -24.63
CA THR A 155 -23.73 -22.53 -25.36
C THR A 155 -23.53 -21.29 -26.22
N LEU A 156 -24.59 -20.67 -26.72
CA LEU A 156 -24.55 -19.45 -27.53
C LEU A 156 -24.44 -18.18 -26.65
N LEU A 157 -25.07 -18.16 -25.48
CA LEU A 157 -25.10 -17.00 -24.58
C LEU A 157 -23.90 -16.98 -23.60
N LEU A 158 -23.39 -18.15 -23.19
CA LEU A 158 -22.28 -18.24 -22.24
C LEU A 158 -21.02 -17.44 -22.66
N PRO A 159 -20.53 -17.54 -23.91
CA PRO A 159 -19.40 -16.76 -24.39
C PRO A 159 -19.67 -15.26 -24.37
N VAL A 160 -20.92 -14.82 -24.66
CA VAL A 160 -21.31 -13.41 -24.63
C VAL A 160 -21.31 -12.89 -23.20
N PHE A 161 -21.85 -13.66 -22.24
CA PHE A 161 -21.81 -13.30 -20.81
C PHE A 161 -20.39 -13.33 -20.26
N MET A 162 -19.56 -14.31 -20.65
CA MET A 162 -18.15 -14.33 -20.26
C MET A 162 -17.39 -13.12 -20.81
N MET A 163 -17.62 -12.77 -22.08
CA MET A 163 -16.97 -11.61 -22.70
C MET A 163 -17.46 -10.30 -22.07
N ALA A 164 -18.75 -10.16 -21.83
CA ALA A 164 -19.31 -9.01 -21.11
C ALA A 164 -18.79 -8.91 -19.68
N GLY A 165 -18.69 -10.03 -18.97
CA GLY A 165 -18.11 -10.12 -17.64
C GLY A 165 -16.62 -9.75 -17.63
N LEU A 166 -15.85 -10.24 -18.61
CA LEU A 166 -14.44 -9.90 -18.77
C LEU A 166 -14.26 -8.41 -19.08
N LEU A 167 -15.06 -7.86 -19.98
CA LEU A 167 -15.05 -6.43 -20.32
C LEU A 167 -15.47 -5.56 -19.12
N TRP A 168 -16.44 -6.02 -18.33
CA TRP A 168 -16.86 -5.35 -17.10
C TRP A 168 -15.77 -5.41 -16.05
N PHE A 169 -15.12 -6.57 -15.87
CA PHE A 169 -13.99 -6.75 -14.97
C PHE A 169 -12.80 -5.87 -15.37
N MET A 170 -12.41 -5.89 -16.65
CA MET A 170 -11.36 -5.00 -17.18
C MET A 170 -11.70 -3.53 -16.98
N ARG A 171 -12.96 -3.14 -17.23
CA ARG A 171 -13.42 -1.74 -17.00
C ARG A 171 -13.43 -1.36 -15.52
N ARG A 172 -13.68 -2.30 -14.63
CA ARG A 172 -13.64 -2.09 -13.18
C ARG A 172 -12.19 -1.92 -12.69
N GLU A 173 -11.26 -2.76 -13.16
CA GLU A 173 -9.82 -2.63 -12.90
C GLU A 173 -9.27 -1.29 -13.45
N MET A 174 -9.68 -0.90 -14.64
CA MET A 174 -9.31 0.39 -15.24
C MET A 174 -9.93 1.60 -14.52
N LYS A 175 -11.06 1.43 -13.84
CA LYS A 175 -11.72 2.47 -13.06
C LYS A 175 -11.28 2.55 -11.60
N GLY A 176 -10.28 1.81 -11.18
CA GLY A 176 -9.71 1.79 -9.83
C GLY A 176 -9.19 3.13 -9.28
N GLY A 177 -9.73 4.24 -9.72
CA GLY A 177 -9.40 5.61 -9.36
C GLY A 177 -10.55 6.44 -8.78
N ALA A 178 -11.57 5.81 -8.23
CA ALA A 178 -12.68 6.55 -7.62
C ALA A 178 -12.30 7.03 -6.23
N SER A 179 -11.72 8.17 -6.10
CA SER A 179 -11.43 8.99 -4.91
C SER A 179 -9.96 9.40 -4.75
N LEU A 180 -9.27 9.59 -5.86
CA LEU A 180 -7.92 10.19 -5.81
C LEU A 180 -7.98 11.70 -5.53
N LEU A 181 -9.10 12.33 -5.85
CA LEU A 181 -9.27 13.77 -5.70
C LEU A 181 -9.78 14.10 -4.30
N GLN A 182 -8.98 14.79 -3.53
CA GLN A 182 -9.37 15.46 -2.30
C GLN A 182 -9.67 16.94 -2.64
N GLN A 183 -10.80 17.46 -2.23
CA GLN A 183 -11.04 18.90 -2.29
C GLN A 183 -9.96 19.61 -1.47
N SER A 184 -9.73 20.89 -1.74
CA SER A 184 -8.67 21.67 -1.08
C SER A 184 -8.56 21.33 0.40
N PRO A 185 -7.40 20.87 0.88
CA PRO A 185 -7.21 20.58 2.30
C PRO A 185 -7.41 21.86 3.13
N GLU A 186 -8.01 21.73 4.31
CA GLU A 186 -8.15 22.86 5.27
C GLU A 186 -6.84 23.14 6.05
N LEU A 187 -5.68 22.74 5.52
CA LEU A 187 -4.37 22.89 6.12
C LEU A 187 -3.64 24.08 5.52
N SER A 188 -3.04 24.90 6.39
CA SER A 188 -2.15 26.02 6.04
C SER A 188 -0.69 25.74 6.40
N PHE A 189 0.23 26.57 5.94
CA PHE A 189 1.64 26.49 6.38
C PHE A 189 1.80 26.72 7.88
N ASP A 190 0.89 27.43 8.52
CA ASP A 190 0.93 27.65 9.98
C ASP A 190 0.63 26.37 10.78
N ASP A 191 -0.13 25.43 10.18
CA ASP A 191 -0.41 24.12 10.78
C ASP A 191 0.76 23.14 10.68
N VAL A 192 1.79 23.46 9.89
CA VAL A 192 3.02 22.69 9.77
C VAL A 192 4.09 23.38 10.61
N ILE A 193 4.34 22.89 11.81
CA ILE A 193 5.32 23.49 12.72
C ILE A 193 6.73 23.14 12.25
N GLY A 194 7.63 24.12 12.23
CA GLY A 194 8.99 23.99 11.73
C GLY A 194 9.07 24.01 10.21
N ALA A 195 10.15 23.41 9.66
CA ALA A 195 10.45 23.34 8.25
C ALA A 195 10.48 24.71 7.52
N GLY A 196 10.99 25.76 8.21
CA GLY A 196 11.00 27.13 7.69
C GLY A 196 11.67 27.28 6.33
N GLU A 197 12.83 26.62 6.13
CA GLU A 197 13.54 26.60 4.84
C GLU A 197 12.69 25.99 3.73
N ALA A 198 11.99 24.88 4.03
CA ALA A 198 11.16 24.20 3.05
C ALA A 198 9.91 25.04 2.68
N LYS A 199 9.31 25.71 3.68
CA LYS A 199 8.19 26.66 3.43
C LYS A 199 8.63 27.84 2.57
N ALA A 200 9.80 28.42 2.86
CA ALA A 200 10.37 29.51 2.07
C ALA A 200 10.65 29.06 0.62
N ALA A 201 11.19 27.86 0.43
CA ALA A 201 11.42 27.29 -0.91
C ALA A 201 10.13 27.02 -1.69
N LEU A 202 9.01 26.79 -1.00
CA LEU A 202 7.68 26.61 -1.62
C LEU A 202 6.91 27.91 -1.85
N ALA A 203 7.39 29.04 -1.32
CA ALA A 203 6.71 30.34 -1.47
C ALA A 203 6.55 30.76 -2.93
N ASP A 204 7.56 30.52 -3.77
CA ASP A 204 7.49 30.83 -5.22
C ASP A 204 6.49 29.93 -5.93
N VAL A 205 6.40 28.65 -5.51
CA VAL A 205 5.44 27.68 -6.06
C VAL A 205 4.01 28.09 -5.69
N LYS A 206 3.81 28.52 -4.43
CA LYS A 206 2.55 29.10 -3.97
C LYS A 206 2.15 30.31 -4.82
N ALA A 207 3.07 31.25 -4.99
CA ALA A 207 2.80 32.46 -5.78
C ALA A 207 2.39 32.12 -7.21
N TRP A 208 3.08 31.19 -7.85
CA TRP A 208 2.73 30.74 -9.20
C TRP A 208 1.38 30.05 -9.29
N LEU A 209 1.05 29.15 -8.35
CA LEU A 209 -0.26 28.47 -8.32
C LEU A 209 -1.42 29.44 -8.08
N THR A 210 -1.18 30.52 -7.31
CA THR A 210 -2.21 31.49 -6.97
C THR A 210 -2.50 32.42 -8.13
N ASP A 211 -1.46 32.89 -8.87
CA ASP A 211 -1.61 33.77 -10.03
C ASP A 211 -0.66 33.37 -11.17
N PRO A 212 -1.00 32.32 -11.95
CA PRO A 212 -0.18 31.88 -13.08
C PRO A 212 -0.04 32.94 -14.19
N MET A 213 -1.03 33.83 -14.35
CA MET A 213 -1.06 34.82 -15.44
C MET A 213 0.01 35.89 -15.26
N GLN A 214 0.27 36.31 -14.04
CA GLN A 214 1.30 37.30 -13.73
C GLN A 214 2.69 36.83 -14.18
N PHE A 215 3.03 35.54 -13.96
CA PHE A 215 4.31 34.98 -14.36
C PHE A 215 4.42 34.77 -15.87
N THR A 216 3.35 34.30 -16.47
CA THR A 216 3.29 34.12 -17.95
C THR A 216 3.44 35.46 -18.67
N GLY A 217 2.85 36.53 -18.15
CA GLY A 217 2.97 37.89 -18.69
C GLY A 217 4.40 38.44 -18.65
N MET A 218 5.23 37.95 -17.71
CA MET A 218 6.66 38.29 -17.61
C MET A 218 7.55 37.38 -18.45
N GLY A 219 7.02 36.37 -19.14
CA GLY A 219 7.78 35.37 -19.88
C GLY A 219 8.47 34.33 -18.96
N VAL A 220 8.11 34.29 -17.69
CA VAL A 220 8.65 33.32 -16.73
C VAL A 220 7.92 31.97 -16.90
N ARG A 221 8.69 30.91 -17.05
CA ARG A 221 8.14 29.55 -17.16
C ARG A 221 7.65 29.06 -15.80
N ALA A 222 6.55 28.31 -15.83
CA ALA A 222 6.08 27.56 -14.67
C ALA A 222 7.17 26.65 -14.12
N PRO A 223 7.29 26.48 -12.78
CA PRO A 223 8.14 25.44 -12.22
C PRO A 223 7.62 24.07 -12.70
N GLY A 224 8.52 23.22 -13.17
CA GLY A 224 8.19 21.89 -13.69
C GLY A 224 7.60 20.98 -12.62
N GLY A 225 8.18 20.98 -11.44
CA GLY A 225 7.73 20.22 -10.28
C GLY A 225 8.68 20.40 -9.10
N VAL A 226 8.26 19.90 -7.96
CA VAL A 226 9.02 19.98 -6.71
C VAL A 226 9.37 18.56 -6.25
N LEU A 227 10.65 18.32 -5.96
CA LEU A 227 11.12 17.10 -5.32
C LEU A 227 11.40 17.38 -3.83
N MET A 228 10.58 16.85 -2.94
CA MET A 228 10.80 16.92 -1.50
C MET A 228 11.65 15.73 -1.04
N THR A 229 12.80 16.01 -0.44
CA THR A 229 13.70 14.99 0.10
C THR A 229 13.81 15.11 1.60
N GLY A 230 14.08 14.03 2.32
CA GLY A 230 14.28 14.05 3.77
C GLY A 230 13.90 12.75 4.44
N ALA A 231 14.23 12.63 5.72
CA ALA A 231 13.96 11.45 6.54
C ALA A 231 12.46 11.09 6.59
N PRO A 232 12.10 9.84 6.89
CA PRO A 232 10.71 9.48 7.11
C PRO A 232 10.11 10.22 8.32
N GLY A 233 8.84 10.60 8.21
CA GLY A 233 8.12 11.26 9.31
C GLY A 233 8.44 12.76 9.52
N VAL A 234 9.23 13.41 8.66
CA VAL A 234 9.52 14.87 8.77
C VAL A 234 8.36 15.76 8.32
N GLY A 235 7.29 15.20 7.76
CA GLY A 235 6.09 15.94 7.40
C GLY A 235 5.98 16.34 5.94
N LYS A 236 6.69 15.69 5.01
CA LYS A 236 6.64 15.96 3.55
C LYS A 236 5.21 16.00 3.01
N THR A 237 4.41 14.99 3.34
CA THR A 237 3.01 14.89 2.91
C THR A 237 2.16 16.03 3.47
N ARG A 238 2.34 16.39 4.75
CA ARG A 238 1.62 17.53 5.36
C ARG A 238 2.00 18.86 4.72
N LEU A 239 3.28 19.04 4.38
CA LEU A 239 3.76 20.25 3.72
C LEU A 239 3.16 20.41 2.31
N ALA A 240 3.02 19.31 1.57
CA ALA A 240 2.35 19.31 0.27
C ALA A 240 0.83 19.61 0.38
N GLN A 241 0.17 19.06 1.41
CA GLN A 241 -1.23 19.39 1.71
C GLN A 241 -1.40 20.85 2.10
N ALA A 242 -0.50 21.40 2.93
CA ALA A 242 -0.52 22.80 3.31
C ALA A 242 -0.31 23.73 2.10
N LEU A 243 0.59 23.37 1.17
CA LEU A 243 0.76 24.10 -0.09
C LEU A 243 -0.55 24.13 -0.89
N ALA A 244 -1.24 23.00 -1.01
CA ALA A 244 -2.52 22.93 -1.73
C ALA A 244 -3.61 23.76 -1.02
N GLY A 245 -3.69 23.69 0.31
CA GLY A 245 -4.65 24.45 1.12
C GLY A 245 -4.44 25.95 1.01
N GLU A 246 -3.20 26.42 1.10
CA GLU A 246 -2.82 27.84 0.93
C GLU A 246 -3.17 28.42 -0.44
N CYS A 247 -3.13 27.58 -1.48
CA CYS A 247 -3.47 27.98 -2.85
C CYS A 247 -4.94 27.75 -3.18
N GLY A 248 -5.76 27.20 -2.27
CA GLY A 248 -7.12 26.77 -2.59
C GLY A 248 -7.17 25.69 -3.68
N ALA A 249 -6.05 24.98 -3.90
CA ALA A 249 -5.90 24.00 -4.96
C ALA A 249 -6.47 22.62 -4.55
N SER A 250 -6.99 21.89 -5.54
CA SER A 250 -7.33 20.49 -5.37
C SER A 250 -6.07 19.66 -5.07
N PHE A 251 -6.18 18.62 -4.25
CA PHE A 251 -5.07 17.76 -3.86
C PHE A 251 -5.31 16.34 -4.34
N ILE A 252 -4.34 15.77 -5.06
CA ILE A 252 -4.36 14.37 -5.50
C ILE A 252 -3.13 13.70 -4.91
N ALA A 253 -3.34 12.75 -3.97
CA ALA A 253 -2.27 11.98 -3.36
C ALA A 253 -2.21 10.56 -3.91
N ILE A 254 -1.02 10.16 -4.34
CA ILE A 254 -0.71 8.79 -4.81
C ILE A 254 0.67 8.38 -4.31
N THR A 255 0.96 7.09 -4.35
CA THR A 255 2.31 6.55 -4.11
C THR A 255 3.01 6.26 -5.44
N GLY A 256 4.34 6.22 -5.45
CA GLY A 256 5.11 5.82 -6.64
C GLY A 256 4.69 4.45 -7.18
N SER A 257 4.35 3.52 -6.30
CA SER A 257 3.86 2.17 -6.63
C SER A 257 2.45 2.15 -7.28
N TYR A 258 1.69 3.24 -7.18
CA TYR A 258 0.35 3.34 -7.82
C TYR A 258 0.38 3.03 -9.32
N PHE A 259 1.46 3.40 -10.00
CA PHE A 259 1.59 3.19 -11.43
C PHE A 259 1.94 1.76 -11.81
N SER A 260 2.47 0.98 -10.88
CA SER A 260 2.75 -0.44 -11.10
C SER A 260 1.45 -1.21 -11.34
N ALA A 261 1.43 -2.07 -12.36
CA ALA A 261 0.27 -2.89 -12.69
C ALA A 261 0.70 -4.26 -13.18
N LYS A 262 -0.14 -5.28 -12.93
CA LYS A 262 0.10 -6.65 -13.42
C LYS A 262 -0.02 -6.79 -14.95
N TYR A 263 -0.77 -5.87 -15.58
CA TYR A 263 -1.06 -5.91 -17.01
C TYR A 263 -0.32 -4.81 -17.75
N TYR A 264 0.24 -5.16 -18.88
CA TYR A 264 1.00 -4.28 -19.75
C TYR A 264 0.17 -3.06 -20.21
N GLY A 265 0.75 -1.86 -20.15
CA GLY A 265 0.12 -0.61 -20.59
C GLY A 265 -0.89 0.01 -19.63
N VAL A 266 -1.30 -0.67 -18.55
CA VAL A 266 -2.23 -0.11 -17.56
C VAL A 266 -1.57 1.02 -16.77
N GLY A 267 -0.28 0.90 -16.46
CA GLY A 267 0.49 1.96 -15.80
C GLY A 267 0.50 3.27 -16.58
N ILE A 268 0.71 3.21 -17.89
CA ILE A 268 0.67 4.36 -18.81
C ILE A 268 -0.71 5.04 -18.80
N GLN A 269 -1.79 4.23 -18.81
CA GLN A 269 -3.17 4.77 -18.76
C GLN A 269 -3.45 5.45 -17.42
N LYS A 270 -2.92 4.92 -16.31
CA LYS A 270 -3.03 5.56 -15.00
C LYS A 270 -2.35 6.94 -14.98
N VAL A 271 -1.14 7.07 -15.56
CA VAL A 271 -0.46 8.37 -15.68
C VAL A 271 -1.32 9.36 -16.48
N LYS A 272 -1.79 8.98 -17.67
CA LYS A 272 -2.64 9.84 -18.50
C LYS A 272 -3.92 10.27 -17.78
N HIS A 273 -4.60 9.34 -17.15
CA HIS A 273 -5.83 9.61 -16.40
C HIS A 273 -5.59 10.56 -15.22
N LEU A 274 -4.48 10.40 -14.50
CA LEU A 274 -4.08 11.26 -13.39
C LEU A 274 -3.95 12.73 -13.85
N PHE A 275 -3.17 12.97 -14.91
CA PHE A 275 -2.98 14.33 -15.44
C PHE A 275 -4.26 14.91 -16.06
N GLN A 276 -5.08 14.11 -16.73
CA GLN A 276 -6.39 14.55 -17.21
C GLN A 276 -7.31 14.97 -16.06
N LEU A 277 -7.31 14.20 -14.95
CA LEU A 277 -8.08 14.52 -13.76
C LEU A 277 -7.59 15.82 -13.13
N ALA A 278 -6.27 16.01 -13.01
CA ALA A 278 -5.66 17.21 -12.46
C ALA A 278 -5.98 18.45 -13.29
N ARG A 279 -5.81 18.39 -14.61
CA ARG A 279 -6.15 19.52 -15.52
C ARG A 279 -7.62 19.90 -15.44
N LYS A 280 -8.51 18.93 -15.30
CA LYS A 280 -9.96 19.18 -15.17
C LYS A 280 -10.32 19.90 -13.88
N ASN A 281 -9.52 19.74 -12.84
CA ASN A 281 -9.78 20.32 -11.51
C ASN A 281 -8.71 21.36 -11.11
N ALA A 282 -8.07 21.99 -12.09
CA ALA A 282 -7.08 23.03 -11.83
C ALA A 282 -7.71 24.25 -11.09
N PRO A 283 -6.98 24.90 -10.15
CA PRO A 283 -5.62 24.57 -9.73
C PRO A 283 -5.52 23.26 -8.93
N THR A 284 -4.47 22.46 -9.21
CA THR A 284 -4.32 21.13 -8.61
C THR A 284 -2.86 20.84 -8.26
N VAL A 285 -2.63 20.30 -7.06
CA VAL A 285 -1.36 19.73 -6.62
C VAL A 285 -1.44 18.22 -6.74
N ILE A 286 -0.61 17.61 -7.59
CA ILE A 286 -0.40 16.17 -7.66
C ILE A 286 0.74 15.82 -6.71
N PHE A 287 0.47 15.06 -5.67
CA PHE A 287 1.46 14.60 -4.71
C PHE A 287 1.79 13.12 -4.94
N ILE A 288 3.06 12.82 -5.21
CA ILE A 288 3.57 11.46 -5.40
C ILE A 288 4.44 11.12 -4.19
N ASP A 289 3.91 10.34 -3.26
CA ASP A 289 4.69 9.85 -2.12
C ASP A 289 5.53 8.64 -2.51
N GLU A 290 6.64 8.43 -1.80
CA GLU A 290 7.57 7.33 -2.09
C GLU A 290 7.92 7.27 -3.59
N ALA A 291 8.31 8.40 -4.16
CA ALA A 291 8.58 8.52 -5.59
C ALA A 291 9.72 7.60 -6.07
N ASP A 292 10.59 7.14 -5.19
CA ASP A 292 11.58 6.09 -5.43
C ASP A 292 10.94 4.77 -5.85
N GLY A 293 9.67 4.51 -5.52
CA GLY A 293 8.88 3.40 -6.03
C GLY A 293 8.61 3.42 -7.55
N LEU A 294 8.87 4.55 -8.25
CA LEU A 294 8.88 4.61 -9.71
C LEU A 294 10.08 3.85 -10.32
N GLY A 295 11.17 3.72 -9.54
CA GLY A 295 12.42 3.08 -9.96
C GLY A 295 13.29 3.95 -10.85
N LYS A 296 14.35 3.32 -11.36
CA LYS A 296 15.27 3.89 -12.37
C LYS A 296 15.06 3.18 -13.69
N ARG A 297 15.28 3.89 -14.79
CA ARG A 297 15.33 3.26 -16.10
C ARG A 297 16.58 2.39 -16.20
N THR A 298 16.41 1.20 -16.72
CA THR A 298 17.48 0.23 -16.98
C THR A 298 17.75 0.14 -18.47
N ASP A 299 18.99 -0.19 -18.83
CA ASP A 299 19.44 -0.29 -20.23
C ASP A 299 18.74 -1.44 -21.00
N ALA A 300 18.86 -1.40 -22.33
CA ALA A 300 18.29 -2.38 -23.23
C ALA A 300 18.82 -3.80 -22.92
N GLY A 301 17.95 -4.68 -22.43
CA GLY A 301 18.27 -6.05 -22.01
C GLY A 301 17.58 -6.46 -20.72
N ALA A 302 16.94 -5.51 -20.05
CA ALA A 302 16.11 -5.72 -18.87
C ALA A 302 14.84 -6.51 -19.21
N GLY A 303 14.32 -7.23 -18.22
CA GLY A 303 13.11 -8.04 -18.35
C GLY A 303 11.84 -7.25 -18.66
N PRO A 304 10.70 -7.95 -18.85
CA PRO A 304 9.42 -7.29 -19.19
C PRO A 304 8.94 -6.27 -18.14
N VAL A 305 9.27 -6.48 -16.88
CA VAL A 305 8.86 -5.60 -15.76
C VAL A 305 9.59 -4.26 -15.82
N GLU A 306 10.91 -4.28 -16.09
CA GLU A 306 11.75 -3.10 -16.22
C GLU A 306 11.36 -2.30 -17.47
N ALA A 307 11.01 -2.99 -18.56
CA ALA A 307 10.54 -2.33 -19.78
C ALA A 307 9.24 -1.54 -19.55
N GLU A 308 8.32 -2.06 -18.72
CA GLU A 308 7.09 -1.36 -18.37
C GLU A 308 7.38 -0.16 -17.45
N SER A 309 8.28 -0.30 -16.46
CA SER A 309 8.71 0.82 -15.60
C SER A 309 9.33 1.95 -16.44
N ASN A 310 10.19 1.63 -17.41
CA ASN A 310 10.76 2.60 -18.33
C ASN A 310 9.69 3.37 -19.12
N ARG A 311 8.62 2.69 -19.55
CA ARG A 311 7.51 3.32 -20.28
C ARG A 311 6.67 4.22 -19.38
N ILE A 312 6.42 3.81 -18.14
CA ILE A 312 5.70 4.62 -17.15
C ILE A 312 6.48 5.91 -16.88
N ILE A 313 7.78 5.81 -16.62
CA ILE A 313 8.66 6.98 -16.41
C ILE A 313 8.62 7.89 -17.65
N ASN A 314 8.78 7.34 -18.85
CA ASN A 314 8.74 8.14 -20.09
C ASN A 314 7.39 8.83 -20.30
N GLN A 315 6.27 8.17 -19.95
CA GLN A 315 4.95 8.82 -20.03
C GLN A 315 4.81 9.93 -18.99
N LEU A 316 5.31 9.71 -17.75
CA LEU A 316 5.31 10.75 -16.71
C LEU A 316 6.12 11.97 -17.17
N LEU A 317 7.29 11.75 -17.73
CA LEU A 317 8.13 12.79 -18.31
C LEU A 317 7.40 13.58 -19.43
N ALA A 318 6.72 12.85 -20.34
CA ALA A 318 5.96 13.47 -21.43
C ALA A 318 4.78 14.32 -20.92
N GLU A 319 4.09 13.86 -19.87
CA GLU A 319 2.99 14.64 -19.25
C GLU A 319 3.54 15.86 -18.48
N MET A 320 4.72 15.76 -17.87
CA MET A 320 5.39 16.87 -17.21
C MET A 320 5.97 17.88 -18.21
N ASP A 321 6.58 17.43 -19.32
CA ASP A 321 7.14 18.30 -20.36
C ASP A 321 6.04 19.02 -21.18
N GLY A 322 4.82 18.53 -21.18
CA GLY A 322 3.65 19.14 -21.87
C GLY A 322 3.06 20.38 -21.19
N PHE A 323 3.87 21.20 -20.56
CA PHE A 323 3.49 22.27 -19.64
C PHE A 323 2.67 23.43 -20.23
N GLU A 324 2.67 23.66 -21.53
CA GLU A 324 1.79 24.69 -22.13
C GLU A 324 0.28 24.38 -21.93
N SER A 325 -0.05 23.09 -21.73
CA SER A 325 -1.42 22.65 -21.45
C SER A 325 -1.71 22.44 -19.94
N ASN A 326 -0.69 22.55 -19.06
CA ASN A 326 -0.80 22.27 -17.62
C ASN A 326 -0.97 23.53 -16.74
N ALA A 327 -1.50 24.62 -17.28
CA ALA A 327 -1.79 25.82 -16.50
C ALA A 327 -2.55 25.45 -15.21
N GLY A 328 -1.96 25.75 -14.05
CA GLY A 328 -2.56 25.48 -12.74
C GLY A 328 -2.38 24.05 -12.20
N VAL A 329 -1.54 23.21 -12.81
CA VAL A 329 -1.18 21.86 -12.25
C VAL A 329 0.29 21.83 -11.88
N ILE A 330 0.60 21.41 -10.64
CA ILE A 330 1.98 21.18 -10.21
C ILE A 330 2.14 19.78 -9.67
N VAL A 331 3.30 19.16 -9.96
CA VAL A 331 3.67 17.84 -9.42
C VAL A 331 4.64 18.03 -8.27
N VAL A 332 4.32 17.47 -7.11
CA VAL A 332 5.17 17.44 -5.93
C VAL A 332 5.49 15.98 -5.63
N ALA A 333 6.75 15.59 -5.77
CA ALA A 333 7.20 14.26 -5.42
C ALA A 333 7.90 14.26 -4.06
N ALA A 334 7.71 13.21 -3.27
CA ALA A 334 8.43 13.02 -2.01
C ALA A 334 9.20 11.69 -2.03
N THR A 335 10.45 11.72 -1.56
CA THR A 335 11.27 10.51 -1.43
C THR A 335 12.19 10.60 -0.20
N ASN A 336 12.51 9.43 0.37
CA ASN A 336 13.55 9.28 1.38
C ASN A 336 14.91 8.96 0.73
N HIS A 337 14.89 8.44 -0.51
CA HIS A 337 16.06 7.96 -1.24
C HIS A 337 16.16 8.64 -2.61
N PRO A 338 16.62 9.92 -2.69
CA PRO A 338 16.66 10.66 -3.94
C PRO A 338 17.57 10.00 -4.99
N ASP A 339 18.57 9.22 -4.56
CA ASP A 339 19.47 8.50 -5.45
C ASP A 339 18.84 7.29 -6.13
N ASN A 340 17.68 6.83 -5.64
CA ASN A 340 16.90 5.76 -6.29
C ASN A 340 15.94 6.28 -7.35
N LEU A 341 15.77 7.59 -7.49
CA LEU A 341 14.95 8.21 -8.52
C LEU A 341 15.73 8.30 -9.85
N ASP A 342 15.02 8.14 -10.97
CA ASP A 342 15.61 8.28 -12.31
C ASP A 342 16.17 9.70 -12.52
N GLU A 343 17.39 9.78 -13.05
CA GLU A 343 18.09 11.06 -13.27
C GLU A 343 17.30 11.99 -14.22
N ALA A 344 16.60 11.44 -15.20
CA ALA A 344 15.81 12.24 -16.13
C ALA A 344 14.65 12.97 -15.46
N LEU A 345 14.12 12.47 -14.35
CA LEU A 345 13.11 13.16 -13.57
C LEU A 345 13.66 14.38 -12.82
N ARG A 346 14.98 14.38 -12.50
CA ARG A 346 15.67 15.49 -11.81
C ARG A 346 16.23 16.57 -12.75
N ARG A 347 16.03 16.43 -14.08
CA ARG A 347 16.50 17.43 -15.05
C ARG A 347 15.62 18.68 -15.04
N PRO A 348 16.22 19.86 -15.40
CA PRO A 348 15.46 21.10 -15.53
C PRO A 348 14.18 20.95 -16.40
N GLY A 349 13.09 21.62 -15.97
CA GLY A 349 11.78 21.52 -16.62
C GLY A 349 10.90 20.39 -16.08
N ARG A 350 11.37 19.59 -15.12
CA ARG A 350 10.67 18.46 -14.49
C ARG A 350 10.64 18.68 -12.99
N PHE A 351 11.34 17.85 -12.17
CA PHE A 351 11.58 18.20 -10.78
C PHE A 351 12.77 19.15 -10.69
N ASP A 352 12.58 20.36 -11.13
CA ASP A 352 13.62 21.39 -11.20
C ASP A 352 13.89 22.07 -9.85
N ARG A 353 12.99 21.91 -8.88
CA ARG A 353 13.19 22.36 -7.51
C ARG A 353 13.29 21.19 -6.55
N THR A 354 14.45 21.10 -5.89
CA THR A 354 14.63 20.14 -4.78
C THR A 354 14.53 20.88 -3.46
N VAL A 355 13.57 20.44 -2.62
CA VAL A 355 13.31 20.98 -1.30
C VAL A 355 13.70 19.94 -0.25
N GLN A 356 14.76 20.20 0.50
CA GLN A 356 15.17 19.32 1.59
C GLN A 356 14.37 19.64 2.85
N VAL A 357 13.56 18.69 3.31
CA VAL A 357 12.84 18.77 4.58
C VAL A 357 13.70 18.11 5.65
N ARG A 358 14.30 18.93 6.51
CA ARG A 358 15.19 18.48 7.55
C ARG A 358 14.44 18.04 8.80
N LEU A 359 15.12 17.34 9.70
CA LEU A 359 14.64 17.09 11.04
C LEU A 359 14.49 18.43 11.78
N PRO A 360 13.54 18.54 12.72
CA PRO A 360 13.29 19.77 13.47
C PRO A 360 14.49 20.08 14.38
N ASP A 361 14.87 21.35 14.45
CA ASP A 361 15.83 21.86 15.42
C ASP A 361 15.23 21.91 16.84
N LEU A 362 16.02 22.34 17.82
CA LEU A 362 15.58 22.43 19.21
C LEU A 362 14.32 23.31 19.38
N HIS A 363 14.29 24.46 18.71
CA HIS A 363 13.18 25.40 18.79
C HIS A 363 11.91 24.82 18.15
N ASP A 364 12.06 24.22 16.99
CA ASP A 364 10.96 23.52 16.29
C ASP A 364 10.40 22.38 17.15
N ARG A 365 11.28 21.58 17.81
CA ARG A 365 10.84 20.49 18.68
C ARG A 365 10.03 20.99 19.89
N VAL A 366 10.42 22.10 20.50
CA VAL A 366 9.65 22.74 21.57
C VAL A 366 8.23 23.08 21.08
N HIS A 367 8.13 23.71 19.91
CA HIS A 367 6.83 24.07 19.33
C HIS A 367 5.99 22.85 18.96
N ILE A 368 6.61 21.82 18.37
CA ILE A 368 5.94 20.57 17.98
C ILE A 368 5.39 19.85 19.22
N LEU A 369 6.23 19.68 20.26
CA LEU A 369 5.80 19.04 21.51
C LEU A 369 4.66 19.81 22.16
N ARG A 370 4.78 21.14 22.24
CA ARG A 370 3.74 22.01 22.78
C ARG A 370 2.44 21.88 22.01
N PHE A 371 2.49 21.90 20.67
CA PHE A 371 1.31 21.75 19.81
C PHE A 371 0.60 20.40 20.02
N TYR A 372 1.35 19.30 20.03
CA TYR A 372 0.72 18.01 20.27
C TYR A 372 0.22 17.85 21.70
N ALA A 373 0.93 18.44 22.70
CA ALA A 373 0.48 18.44 24.08
C ALA A 373 -0.83 19.24 24.30
N THR A 374 -1.16 20.24 23.46
CA THR A 374 -2.47 20.92 23.53
C THR A 374 -3.63 19.99 23.18
N LYS A 375 -3.37 18.90 22.48
CA LYS A 375 -4.41 17.89 22.13
C LYS A 375 -4.71 16.94 23.28
N LEU A 376 -3.85 16.89 24.31
CA LEU A 376 -4.11 16.15 25.54
C LEU A 376 -5.13 16.92 26.38
N LYS A 377 -6.22 16.25 26.76
CA LYS A 377 -7.31 16.85 27.56
C LYS A 377 -6.87 17.20 28.99
N SER A 378 -5.86 16.49 29.52
CA SER A 378 -5.40 16.63 30.89
C SER A 378 -3.87 16.55 30.91
N LYS A 379 -3.20 17.67 31.10
CA LYS A 379 -1.74 17.79 31.23
C LYS A 379 -1.38 18.61 32.46
N ALA A 380 -0.20 18.38 33.02
CA ALA A 380 0.35 19.22 34.05
C ALA A 380 0.70 20.62 33.50
N ASP A 381 0.60 21.65 34.34
CA ASP A 381 0.84 23.02 33.92
C ASP A 381 2.35 23.40 33.91
N ASP A 382 3.19 22.58 34.55
CA ASP A 382 4.62 22.76 34.80
C ASP A 382 5.53 21.98 33.85
N LEU A 383 5.06 21.62 32.63
CA LEU A 383 5.87 20.89 31.69
C LEU A 383 7.02 21.74 31.10
N ASP A 384 8.25 21.34 31.36
CA ASP A 384 9.44 21.92 30.72
C ASP A 384 9.64 21.35 29.32
N PHE A 385 9.02 21.99 28.32
CA PHE A 385 9.16 21.60 26.91
C PHE A 385 10.57 21.80 26.36
N GLU A 386 11.41 22.66 26.97
CA GLU A 386 12.79 22.81 26.53
C GLU A 386 13.63 21.61 26.94
N GLN A 387 13.46 21.13 28.18
CA GLN A 387 14.09 19.89 28.63
C GLN A 387 13.63 18.72 27.76
N LEU A 388 12.33 18.56 27.56
CA LEU A 388 11.78 17.46 26.70
C LEU A 388 12.29 17.56 25.28
N ALA A 389 12.45 18.78 24.72
CA ALA A 389 13.00 18.95 23.38
C ALA A 389 14.50 18.60 23.30
N ARG A 390 15.29 18.88 24.35
CA ARG A 390 16.68 18.41 24.43
C ARG A 390 16.77 16.89 24.42
N LEU A 391 15.91 16.23 25.19
CA LEU A 391 15.83 14.77 25.25
C LEU A 391 15.40 14.12 23.92
N THR A 392 14.78 14.87 22.99
CA THR A 392 14.24 14.39 21.72
C THR A 392 15.07 14.78 20.50
N THR A 393 16.36 15.10 20.68
CA THR A 393 17.28 15.41 19.58
C THR A 393 17.32 14.29 18.54
N GLY A 394 17.24 14.67 17.25
CA GLY A 394 17.27 13.74 16.13
C GLY A 394 15.94 13.03 15.83
N LEU A 395 14.88 13.29 16.57
CA LEU A 395 13.56 12.69 16.32
C LEU A 395 12.74 13.50 15.32
N SER A 396 11.99 12.78 14.50
CA SER A 396 11.08 13.38 13.52
C SER A 396 9.78 13.90 14.17
N PRO A 397 9.06 14.85 13.55
CA PRO A 397 7.76 15.32 14.01
C PRO A 397 6.75 14.21 14.28
N ALA A 398 6.77 13.15 13.47
CA ALA A 398 5.92 11.98 13.67
C ALA A 398 6.29 11.24 14.96
N ALA A 399 7.59 11.04 15.23
CA ALA A 399 8.06 10.43 16.47
C ALA A 399 7.67 11.27 17.69
N LEU A 400 7.82 12.60 17.62
CA LEU A 400 7.40 13.51 18.68
C LEU A 400 5.90 13.42 18.98
N SER A 401 5.06 13.33 17.93
CA SER A 401 3.62 13.10 18.08
C SER A 401 3.32 11.78 18.79
N THR A 402 4.05 10.73 18.44
CA THR A 402 3.91 9.40 19.08
C THR A 402 4.31 9.45 20.55
N ILE A 403 5.40 10.16 20.90
CA ILE A 403 5.84 10.33 22.29
C ILE A 403 4.75 11.02 23.12
N VAL A 404 4.15 12.09 22.62
CA VAL A 404 3.08 12.79 23.34
C VAL A 404 1.89 11.86 23.60
N ASN A 405 1.49 11.08 22.59
CA ASN A 405 0.41 10.10 22.75
C ASN A 405 0.80 8.99 23.75
N GLN A 406 2.03 8.49 23.68
CA GLN A 406 2.54 7.47 24.59
C GLN A 406 2.60 7.98 26.04
N ALA A 407 3.01 9.24 26.28
CA ALA A 407 3.00 9.85 27.60
C ALA A 407 1.58 9.84 28.21
N GLY A 408 0.56 10.13 27.40
CA GLY A 408 -0.84 10.04 27.83
C GLY A 408 -1.27 8.62 28.19
N LEU A 409 -0.82 7.62 27.42
CA LEU A 409 -1.09 6.21 27.72
C LEU A 409 -0.40 5.74 29.01
N ILE A 410 0.84 6.19 29.26
CA ILE A 410 1.60 5.88 30.48
C ILE A 410 0.91 6.49 31.70
N ALA A 411 0.53 7.77 31.65
CA ALA A 411 -0.19 8.42 32.73
C ALA A 411 -1.47 7.65 33.10
N ARG A 412 -2.22 7.20 32.07
CA ARG A 412 -3.43 6.41 32.31
C ARG A 412 -3.16 5.03 32.92
N LYS A 413 -2.06 4.38 32.54
CA LYS A 413 -1.61 3.10 33.13
C LYS A 413 -1.21 3.26 34.60
N CYS A 414 -0.56 4.39 34.94
CA CYS A 414 -0.18 4.70 36.33
C CYS A 414 -1.38 5.12 37.20
N GLY A 415 -2.55 5.38 36.61
CA GLY A 415 -3.72 5.86 37.34
C GLY A 415 -3.72 7.38 37.57
N ASP A 416 -2.81 8.12 36.93
CA ASP A 416 -2.69 9.56 37.08
C ASP A 416 -3.71 10.30 36.21
N ASP A 417 -4.32 11.35 36.77
CA ASP A 417 -5.29 12.18 36.06
C ASP A 417 -4.65 13.21 35.13
N LYS A 418 -3.36 13.55 35.37
CA LYS A 418 -2.60 14.51 34.56
C LYS A 418 -1.32 13.92 34.01
N VAL A 419 -1.00 14.27 32.77
CA VAL A 419 0.26 13.87 32.13
C VAL A 419 1.37 14.79 32.62
N SER A 420 2.34 14.26 33.35
CA SER A 420 3.50 14.97 33.94
C SER A 420 4.77 14.81 33.10
N SER A 421 5.82 15.58 33.47
CA SER A 421 7.15 15.45 32.84
C SER A 421 7.72 14.03 32.96
N THR A 422 7.46 13.31 34.05
CA THR A 422 7.93 11.93 34.23
C THR A 422 7.34 10.97 33.19
N HIS A 423 6.05 11.13 32.83
CA HIS A 423 5.41 10.34 31.78
C HIS A 423 6.00 10.63 30.39
N PHE A 424 6.33 11.91 30.12
CA PHE A 424 7.02 12.27 28.87
C PHE A 424 8.43 11.69 28.81
N ILE A 425 9.20 11.77 29.88
CA ILE A 425 10.56 11.19 29.93
C ILE A 425 10.49 9.68 29.68
N GLU A 426 9.56 8.98 30.31
CA GLU A 426 9.39 7.55 30.10
C GLU A 426 8.96 7.23 28.65
N ALA A 427 8.05 8.01 28.07
CA ALA A 427 7.68 7.87 26.65
C ALA A 427 8.87 8.13 25.71
N ILE A 428 9.75 9.07 26.02
CA ILE A 428 10.98 9.34 25.26
C ILE A 428 11.95 8.15 25.37
N LYS A 429 12.09 7.56 26.56
CA LYS A 429 12.91 6.36 26.76
C LYS A 429 12.39 5.20 25.92
N ILE A 430 11.08 4.95 25.94
CA ILE A 430 10.45 3.93 25.10
C ILE A 430 10.71 4.18 23.61
N ALA A 431 10.59 5.42 23.16
CA ALA A 431 10.82 5.76 21.76
C ALA A 431 12.29 5.63 21.32
N ARG A 432 13.25 5.82 22.22
CA ARG A 432 14.68 5.75 21.91
C ARG A 432 15.29 4.37 22.08
N ILE A 433 14.89 3.66 23.13
CA ILE A 433 15.55 2.43 23.60
C ILE A 433 14.60 1.24 23.49
N GLY A 434 13.30 1.47 23.48
CA GLY A 434 12.26 0.45 23.53
C GLY A 434 11.58 0.37 24.88
N ASP A 435 10.49 -0.40 24.93
CA ASP A 435 9.71 -0.63 26.15
C ASP A 435 10.50 -1.53 27.12
N VAL A 436 10.23 -1.41 28.41
CA VAL A 436 10.75 -2.34 29.42
C VAL A 436 10.21 -3.73 29.05
N ASN A 437 11.11 -4.63 28.71
CA ASN A 437 10.72 -6.01 28.41
C ASN A 437 10.26 -6.67 29.71
N GLY A 438 8.95 -6.88 29.87
CA GLY A 438 8.35 -7.57 31.00
C GLY A 438 8.68 -9.07 31.07
N ALA A 439 9.45 -9.61 30.14
CA ALA A 439 10.17 -10.85 30.32
C ALA A 439 11.50 -10.49 31.00
N GLU A 440 11.53 -10.56 32.32
CA GLU A 440 12.75 -10.79 33.07
C GLU A 440 13.48 -11.94 32.38
N ARG A 441 14.42 -11.64 31.46
CA ARG A 441 15.55 -12.53 31.29
C ARG A 441 16.18 -12.55 32.67
N ALA A 442 16.07 -13.67 33.36
CA ALA A 442 16.72 -13.86 34.61
C ALA A 442 18.23 -13.75 34.36
N LEU A 443 18.73 -12.48 34.43
CA LEU A 443 20.16 -12.19 34.35
C LEU A 443 20.77 -12.78 35.61
N SER A 444 21.85 -13.53 35.46
CA SER A 444 22.63 -13.96 36.59
C SER A 444 23.27 -12.75 37.31
N ASP A 445 23.60 -12.88 38.59
CA ASP A 445 24.26 -11.81 39.33
C ASP A 445 25.59 -11.39 38.68
N GLU A 446 26.27 -12.33 38.03
CA GLU A 446 27.50 -12.06 37.27
C GLU A 446 27.20 -11.18 36.04
N GLU A 447 26.14 -11.50 35.27
CA GLU A 447 25.74 -10.70 34.13
C GLU A 447 25.26 -9.29 34.55
N ARG A 448 24.49 -9.19 35.64
CA ARG A 448 24.10 -7.87 36.20
C ARG A 448 25.30 -7.03 36.58
N THR A 449 26.30 -7.65 37.25
CA THR A 449 27.54 -6.96 37.63
C THR A 449 28.29 -6.47 36.38
N ARG A 450 28.39 -7.29 35.38
CA ARG A 450 29.06 -6.98 34.12
C ARG A 450 28.40 -5.82 33.40
N ILE A 451 27.05 -5.85 33.28
CA ILE A 451 26.27 -4.77 32.68
C ILE A 451 26.45 -3.47 33.48
N ALA A 452 26.39 -3.53 34.82
CA ALA A 452 26.57 -2.34 35.66
C ALA A 452 27.94 -1.69 35.45
N VAL A 453 29.00 -2.47 35.39
CA VAL A 453 30.36 -1.99 35.10
C VAL A 453 30.46 -1.39 33.70
N HIS A 454 29.87 -2.05 32.72
CA HIS A 454 29.84 -1.64 31.30
C HIS A 454 29.16 -0.28 31.16
N GLU A 455 27.94 -0.13 31.63
CA GLU A 455 27.17 1.12 31.54
C GLU A 455 27.79 2.26 32.38
N ALA A 456 28.36 1.92 33.54
CA ALA A 456 29.12 2.86 34.33
C ALA A 456 30.32 3.40 33.55
N GLY A 457 31.00 2.57 32.74
CA GLY A 457 32.09 2.97 31.86
C GLY A 457 31.67 4.00 30.84
N HIS A 458 30.58 3.74 30.09
CA HIS A 458 30.02 4.71 29.14
C HIS A 458 29.66 6.04 29.80
N GLY A 459 28.91 5.96 30.89
CA GLY A 459 28.45 7.17 31.61
C GLY A 459 29.58 8.00 32.18
N LEU A 460 30.57 7.35 32.79
CA LEU A 460 31.73 8.04 33.36
C LEU A 460 32.58 8.73 32.29
N VAL A 461 32.92 8.04 31.19
CA VAL A 461 33.69 8.63 30.10
C VAL A 461 32.93 9.79 29.46
N ALA A 462 31.61 9.64 29.22
CA ALA A 462 30.79 10.72 28.69
C ALA A 462 30.78 11.97 29.59
N ALA A 463 30.67 11.77 30.91
CA ALA A 463 30.67 12.86 31.86
C ALA A 463 32.04 13.58 31.95
N LEU A 464 33.13 12.82 31.93
CA LEU A 464 34.51 13.35 32.00
C LEU A 464 34.90 14.09 30.72
N LEU A 465 34.54 13.59 29.53
CA LEU A 465 34.87 14.22 28.26
C LEU A 465 33.87 15.31 27.84
N GLY A 466 32.75 15.42 28.55
CA GLY A 466 31.75 16.45 28.29
C GLY A 466 31.10 16.31 26.88
N THR A 467 30.92 15.09 26.39
CA THR A 467 30.32 14.83 25.06
C THR A 467 28.84 15.21 24.97
N GLY A 468 28.18 15.35 26.13
CA GLY A 468 26.80 15.77 26.27
C GLY A 468 26.46 16.00 27.73
N VAL A 469 25.17 15.96 28.04
CA VAL A 469 24.63 15.91 29.40
C VAL A 469 24.26 14.47 29.69
N LEU A 470 24.90 13.86 30.69
CA LEU A 470 24.50 12.56 31.18
C LEU A 470 23.20 12.71 31.97
N GLU A 471 22.11 12.16 31.48
CA GLU A 471 20.80 12.24 32.14
C GLU A 471 20.64 11.12 33.18
N GLU A 472 20.93 9.90 32.78
CA GLU A 472 20.89 8.73 33.67
C GLU A 472 21.70 7.57 33.09
N ILE A 473 22.02 6.60 33.94
CA ILE A 473 22.55 5.27 33.60
C ILE A 473 21.58 4.25 34.17
N THR A 474 21.19 3.24 33.38
CA THR A 474 20.28 2.17 33.82
C THR A 474 20.75 0.80 33.34
N ILE A 475 20.56 -0.21 34.18
CA ILE A 475 20.79 -1.62 33.88
C ILE A 475 19.46 -2.38 33.69
N MET A 476 18.34 -1.65 33.64
CA MET A 476 17.05 -2.28 33.33
C MET A 476 16.99 -2.63 31.84
N PRO A 477 16.74 -3.90 31.48
CA PRO A 477 16.66 -4.30 30.08
C PRO A 477 15.50 -3.59 29.35
N ARG A 478 15.79 -2.96 28.20
CA ARG A 478 14.80 -2.28 27.37
C ARG A 478 15.02 -2.60 25.89
N GLY A 479 13.95 -2.91 25.16
CA GLY A 479 14.03 -3.20 23.72
C GLY A 479 14.94 -4.39 23.41
N GLY A 480 16.17 -4.15 23.02
CA GLY A 480 17.20 -5.17 22.78
C GLY A 480 18.46 -4.95 23.61
N ALA A 481 18.53 -3.81 24.32
CA ALA A 481 19.67 -3.45 25.18
C ALA A 481 19.49 -4.02 26.59
N LEU A 482 20.60 -4.46 27.19
CA LEU A 482 20.63 -4.97 28.56
C LEU A 482 20.82 -3.84 29.59
N GLY A 483 21.36 -2.71 29.18
CA GLY A 483 21.53 -1.49 29.92
C GLY A 483 21.68 -0.31 28.96
N VAL A 484 21.71 0.93 29.47
CA VAL A 484 21.92 2.15 28.67
C VAL A 484 22.44 3.29 29.54
N ALA A 485 23.46 4.00 29.05
CA ALA A 485 23.86 5.31 29.51
C ALA A 485 23.22 6.39 28.61
N LEU A 486 22.22 7.10 29.11
CA LEU A 486 21.49 8.12 28.36
C LEU A 486 22.25 9.46 28.39
N VAL A 487 22.91 9.77 27.26
CA VAL A 487 23.61 11.03 27.07
C VAL A 487 22.88 11.88 26.03
N THR A 488 22.57 13.14 26.38
CA THR A 488 21.88 14.06 25.47
C THR A 488 22.83 15.18 25.02
N LYS A 489 22.77 15.52 23.70
CA LYS A 489 23.56 16.62 23.15
C LYS A 489 22.97 17.97 23.60
N ARG A 490 23.81 18.89 24.06
CA ARG A 490 23.38 20.23 24.53
C ARG A 490 22.77 21.08 23.43
N GLN A 491 23.22 20.89 22.20
CA GLN A 491 22.77 21.61 20.99
C GLN A 491 22.77 20.69 19.77
N ASP A 492 21.90 20.95 18.82
CA ASP A 492 21.94 20.31 17.50
C ASP A 492 23.13 20.90 16.73
N LYS A 493 24.06 20.03 16.32
CA LYS A 493 25.27 20.43 15.58
C LYS A 493 25.21 19.85 14.16
N HIS A 494 25.60 20.67 13.20
CA HIS A 494 25.75 20.28 11.80
C HIS A 494 27.21 20.01 11.42
N LEU A 495 28.14 20.50 12.21
CA LEU A 495 29.59 20.32 12.01
C LEU A 495 30.19 19.76 13.30
N TYR A 496 30.97 18.70 13.14
CA TYR A 496 31.69 18.06 14.23
C TYR A 496 33.18 18.32 14.07
N ARG A 497 33.85 18.68 15.19
CA ARG A 497 35.29 18.77 15.24
C ARG A 497 35.90 17.40 15.42
N GLU A 498 37.15 17.23 14.96
CA GLU A 498 37.90 15.99 15.15
C GLU A 498 37.88 15.52 16.62
N THR A 499 38.15 16.44 17.57
CA THR A 499 38.13 16.13 18.99
C THR A 499 36.77 15.62 19.49
N GLU A 500 35.66 16.11 18.94
CA GLU A 500 34.32 15.65 19.33
C GLU A 500 34.06 14.22 18.85
N MET A 501 34.51 13.89 17.63
CA MET A 501 34.39 12.54 17.12
C MET A 501 35.32 11.55 17.85
N ARG A 502 36.55 11.98 18.20
CA ARG A 502 37.47 11.20 19.05
C ARG A 502 36.84 10.91 20.43
N ASN A 503 36.23 11.90 21.06
CA ASN A 503 35.55 11.76 22.35
C ASN A 503 34.34 10.80 22.22
N GLU A 504 33.59 10.86 21.13
CA GLU A 504 32.45 9.95 20.89
C GLU A 504 32.91 8.50 20.78
N ILE A 505 34.01 8.25 20.08
CA ILE A 505 34.64 6.92 20.02
C ILE A 505 35.09 6.45 21.41
N GLN A 506 35.71 7.34 22.22
CA GLN A 506 36.12 6.96 23.57
C GLN A 506 34.94 6.61 24.48
N VAL A 507 33.80 7.31 24.36
CA VAL A 507 32.57 6.94 25.06
C VAL A 507 32.11 5.54 24.67
N LEU A 508 32.10 5.22 23.35
CA LEU A 508 31.74 3.87 22.87
C LEU A 508 32.70 2.78 23.36
N LEU A 509 33.97 3.10 23.51
CA LEU A 509 34.97 2.15 24.05
C LEU A 509 34.91 2.03 25.59
N GLY A 510 34.19 2.97 26.28
CA GLY A 510 34.13 3.10 27.74
C GLY A 510 33.65 1.83 28.41
N GLY A 511 32.56 1.21 27.94
CA GLY A 511 31.98 0.00 28.52
C GLY A 511 32.96 -1.17 28.51
N ARG A 512 33.55 -1.45 27.34
CA ARG A 512 34.53 -2.51 27.19
C ARG A 512 35.79 -2.30 28.07
N ASN A 513 36.29 -1.07 28.13
CA ASN A 513 37.46 -0.78 28.92
C ASN A 513 37.17 -0.83 30.43
N ALA A 514 35.96 -0.48 30.85
CA ALA A 514 35.51 -0.65 32.22
C ALA A 514 35.48 -2.13 32.64
N GLU A 515 34.94 -3.01 31.78
CA GLU A 515 34.96 -4.44 32.03
C GLU A 515 36.40 -4.99 32.15
N LEU A 516 37.33 -4.57 31.26
CA LEU A 516 38.73 -4.97 31.32
C LEU A 516 39.40 -4.52 32.61
N LEU A 517 39.11 -3.29 33.06
CA LEU A 517 39.70 -2.71 34.25
C LEU A 517 39.18 -3.36 35.55
N VAL A 518 37.87 -3.56 35.65
CA VAL A 518 37.23 -4.02 36.90
C VAL A 518 37.12 -5.55 36.98
N LEU A 519 36.82 -6.20 35.85
CA LEU A 519 36.57 -7.65 35.77
C LEU A 519 37.71 -8.44 35.11
N SER A 520 38.74 -7.75 34.62
CA SER A 520 39.94 -8.32 33.97
C SER A 520 39.68 -9.00 32.62
N GLU A 521 38.45 -9.00 32.12
CA GLU A 521 38.07 -9.53 30.81
C GLU A 521 36.88 -8.78 30.22
N ALA A 522 36.84 -8.65 28.89
CA ALA A 522 35.72 -8.05 28.17
C ALA A 522 34.73 -9.12 27.71
N SER A 523 33.46 -8.73 27.59
CA SER A 523 32.38 -9.58 27.09
C SER A 523 32.01 -9.27 25.64
N SER A 524 31.11 -10.08 25.09
CA SER A 524 30.48 -9.84 23.78
C SER A 524 29.49 -8.66 23.79
N GLY A 525 29.16 -8.10 24.96
CA GLY A 525 28.22 -6.98 25.11
C GLY A 525 28.64 -5.74 24.32
N ALA A 526 29.96 -5.49 24.22
CA ALA A 526 30.53 -4.35 23.49
C ALA A 526 30.50 -4.49 21.94
N ALA A 527 29.83 -5.50 21.37
CA ALA A 527 29.89 -5.73 19.91
C ALA A 527 29.29 -4.56 19.11
N GLN A 528 28.17 -4.01 19.57
CA GLN A 528 27.51 -2.88 18.89
C GLN A 528 28.30 -1.58 19.02
N ASP A 529 28.90 -1.34 20.19
CA ASP A 529 29.76 -0.18 20.42
C ASP A 529 31.00 -0.20 19.55
N LEU A 530 31.65 -1.36 19.42
CA LEU A 530 32.78 -1.57 18.52
C LEU A 530 32.39 -1.36 17.06
N GLN A 531 31.21 -1.79 16.64
CA GLN A 531 30.72 -1.58 15.29
C GLN A 531 30.57 -0.08 14.99
N GLU A 532 29.93 0.66 15.90
CA GLU A 532 29.72 2.09 15.74
C GLU A 532 31.04 2.88 15.84
N ALA A 533 31.91 2.56 16.79
CA ALA A 533 33.24 3.15 16.89
C ALA A 533 34.06 2.92 15.61
N SER A 534 34.00 1.72 15.04
CA SER A 534 34.66 1.41 13.77
C SER A 534 34.10 2.22 12.60
N ARG A 535 32.78 2.40 12.55
CA ARG A 535 32.12 3.22 11.53
C ARG A 535 32.57 4.69 11.61
N ILE A 536 32.54 5.26 12.82
CA ILE A 536 32.97 6.66 13.03
C ILE A 536 34.44 6.83 12.68
N SER A 537 35.31 5.93 13.13
CA SER A 537 36.74 5.97 12.85
C SER A 537 37.03 5.86 11.35
N LEU A 538 36.32 4.97 10.64
CA LEU A 538 36.45 4.84 9.20
C LEU A 538 35.97 6.11 8.47
N ASP A 539 34.89 6.72 8.90
CA ASP A 539 34.39 7.99 8.35
C ASP A 539 35.39 9.15 8.59
N MET A 540 35.99 9.22 9.77
CA MET A 540 37.04 10.21 10.08
C MET A 540 38.21 10.13 9.10
N VAL A 541 38.69 8.92 8.83
CA VAL A 541 39.84 8.68 7.96
C VAL A 541 39.46 8.81 6.48
N SER A 542 38.33 8.23 6.07
CA SER A 542 38.00 8.07 4.65
C SER A 542 37.23 9.23 4.03
N LYS A 543 36.46 9.99 4.84
CA LYS A 543 35.61 11.10 4.37
C LYS A 543 36.14 12.47 4.77
N PHE A 544 36.59 12.59 6.02
CA PHE A 544 36.91 13.91 6.60
C PHE A 544 38.42 14.23 6.60
N GLY A 545 39.29 13.24 6.31
CA GLY A 545 40.74 13.46 6.33
C GLY A 545 41.30 13.65 7.74
N PHE A 546 40.58 13.21 8.78
CA PHE A 546 41.05 13.24 10.17
C PHE A 546 41.87 12.00 10.48
N ASN A 547 43.14 12.04 10.09
CA ASN A 547 44.03 10.90 10.30
C ASN A 547 45.39 11.36 10.84
N VAL A 548 46.11 10.45 11.47
CA VAL A 548 47.39 10.69 12.14
C VAL A 548 48.50 11.13 11.14
N ASP A 549 48.40 10.67 9.90
CA ASP A 549 49.44 10.92 8.87
C ASP A 549 49.21 12.20 8.04
N GLY A 550 48.17 12.97 8.35
CA GLY A 550 47.84 14.21 7.64
C GLY A 550 47.40 14.03 6.19
N ASN A 551 46.95 12.84 5.80
CA ASN A 551 46.50 12.56 4.44
C ASN A 551 45.12 13.21 4.23
N LEU A 552 45.03 14.18 3.31
CA LEU A 552 43.79 14.93 3.00
C LEU A 552 42.93 14.27 1.91
N PHE A 553 43.28 13.08 1.45
CA PHE A 553 42.59 12.43 0.38
C PHE A 553 41.31 11.73 0.85
N SER A 554 40.15 12.14 0.29
CA SER A 554 38.86 11.49 0.58
C SER A 554 38.64 10.30 -0.38
N LEU A 555 38.40 9.11 0.21
CA LEU A 555 38.09 7.91 -0.58
C LEU A 555 36.75 8.01 -1.32
N ALA A 556 35.85 8.85 -0.88
CA ALA A 556 34.58 9.09 -1.55
C ALA A 556 34.72 9.74 -2.93
N ALA A 557 35.89 10.33 -3.23
CA ALA A 557 36.21 10.90 -4.53
C ALA A 557 36.68 9.85 -5.56
N LEU A 558 36.96 8.61 -5.13
CA LEU A 558 37.44 7.55 -6.03
C LEU A 558 36.29 6.86 -6.76
N PRO A 559 36.43 6.57 -8.05
CA PRO A 559 35.55 5.64 -8.75
C PRO A 559 35.52 4.27 -8.05
N GLN A 560 34.34 3.64 -8.03
CA GLN A 560 34.09 2.38 -7.30
C GLN A 560 35.12 1.27 -7.61
N GLN A 561 35.64 1.23 -8.83
CA GLN A 561 36.64 0.25 -9.27
C GLN A 561 37.98 0.35 -8.54
N TYR A 562 38.34 1.51 -7.98
CA TYR A 562 39.59 1.74 -7.24
C TYR A 562 39.40 1.73 -5.72
N ALA A 563 38.12 1.74 -5.23
CA ALA A 563 37.83 1.83 -3.81
C ALA A 563 38.39 0.63 -3.00
N GLY A 564 38.45 -0.56 -3.60
CA GLY A 564 38.92 -1.77 -2.91
C GLY A 564 40.39 -1.78 -2.47
N LEU A 565 41.26 -1.19 -3.26
CA LEU A 565 42.72 -1.13 -2.97
C LEU A 565 43.04 -0.14 -1.83
N GLN A 566 42.33 1.00 -1.80
CA GLN A 566 42.53 2.04 -0.80
C GLN A 566 41.79 1.75 0.52
N LEU A 567 40.72 0.93 0.46
CA LEU A 567 39.94 0.55 1.64
C LEU A 567 40.78 -0.18 2.71
N LYS A 568 41.73 -1.00 2.27
CA LYS A 568 42.66 -1.72 3.17
C LYS A 568 43.51 -0.77 4.00
N ASN A 569 44.05 0.27 3.36
CA ASN A 569 44.85 1.28 4.06
C ASN A 569 43.99 2.11 5.01
N ALA A 570 42.79 2.51 4.58
CA ALA A 570 41.86 3.24 5.44
C ALA A 570 41.46 2.42 6.68
N ILE A 571 41.21 1.13 6.53
CA ILE A 571 40.93 0.23 7.67
C ILE A 571 42.15 0.14 8.60
N GLN A 572 43.38 0.10 8.09
CA GLN A 572 44.59 0.08 8.92
C GLN A 572 44.72 1.38 9.74
N HIS A 573 44.52 2.53 9.12
CA HIS A 573 44.59 3.83 9.82
C HIS A 573 43.46 3.98 10.83
N ALA A 574 42.23 3.60 10.47
CA ALA A 574 41.10 3.58 11.40
C ALA A 574 41.36 2.69 12.62
N ASN A 575 41.96 1.51 12.41
CA ASN A 575 42.31 0.59 13.50
C ASN A 575 43.43 1.16 14.38
N THR A 576 44.41 1.90 13.80
CA THR A 576 45.44 2.59 14.59
C THR A 576 44.82 3.66 15.46
N LEU A 577 43.92 4.50 14.91
CA LEU A 577 43.17 5.50 15.66
C LEU A 577 42.34 4.87 16.79
N LEU A 578 41.64 3.75 16.50
CA LEU A 578 40.87 3.05 17.54
C LEU A 578 41.72 2.53 18.68
N LYS A 579 42.94 2.01 18.38
CA LYS A 579 43.86 1.55 19.43
C LYS A 579 44.35 2.70 20.29
N GLU A 580 44.77 3.83 19.67
CA GLU A 580 45.18 5.04 20.38
C GLU A 580 44.08 5.51 21.34
N LEU A 581 42.82 5.64 20.83
CA LEU A 581 41.68 6.12 21.63
C LEU A 581 41.28 5.10 22.71
N ASN A 582 41.49 3.81 22.45
CA ASN A 582 41.28 2.76 23.46
C ASN A 582 42.24 2.89 24.63
N ASP A 583 43.52 3.15 24.35
CA ASP A 583 44.55 3.31 25.39
C ASP A 583 44.34 4.59 26.19
N GLU A 584 43.95 5.69 25.53
CA GLU A 584 43.54 6.94 26.18
C GLU A 584 42.32 6.71 27.10
N CYS A 585 41.27 6.05 26.61
CA CYS A 585 40.05 5.75 27.37
C CYS A 585 40.35 4.84 28.57
N TYR A 586 41.16 3.79 28.38
CA TYR A 586 41.59 2.92 29.50
C TYR A 586 42.33 3.70 30.57
N SER A 587 43.27 4.59 30.18
CA SER A 587 44.02 5.44 31.11
C SER A 587 43.10 6.41 31.86
N LEU A 588 42.11 6.99 31.19
CA LEU A 588 41.11 7.86 31.80
C LEU A 588 40.27 7.13 32.84
N LEU A 589 39.79 5.92 32.53
CA LEU A 589 39.03 5.10 33.48
C LEU A 589 39.87 4.64 34.65
N ARG A 590 41.13 4.24 34.42
CA ARG A 590 42.07 3.85 35.50
C ARG A 590 42.34 4.96 36.48
N ALA A 591 42.47 6.20 35.99
CA ALA A 591 42.65 7.38 36.88
C ALA A 591 41.41 7.68 37.75
N ASN A 592 40.23 7.22 37.32
CA ASN A 592 38.94 7.42 37.98
C ASN A 592 38.29 6.09 38.43
N GLU A 593 39.07 5.03 38.62
CA GLU A 593 38.56 3.71 39.00
C GLU A 593 37.68 3.71 40.26
N PRO A 594 37.98 4.48 41.33
CA PRO A 594 37.09 4.55 42.50
C PRO A 594 35.70 5.07 42.16
N VAL A 595 35.61 6.07 41.26
CA VAL A 595 34.32 6.61 40.79
C VAL A 595 33.58 5.60 39.96
N LEU A 596 34.27 4.91 39.04
CA LEU A 596 33.69 3.85 38.21
C LEU A 596 33.03 2.77 39.07
N ARG A 597 33.75 2.25 40.08
CA ARG A 597 33.23 1.25 41.02
C ARG A 597 32.02 1.78 41.82
N ALA A 598 32.10 3.02 42.33
CA ALA A 598 30.99 3.61 43.06
C ALA A 598 29.73 3.80 42.20
N ILE A 599 29.85 4.08 40.89
CA ILE A 599 28.72 4.13 39.99
C ILE A 599 28.16 2.72 39.76
N ALA A 600 29.02 1.72 39.50
CA ALA A 600 28.60 0.33 39.27
C ALA A 600 27.88 -0.25 40.51
N ASP A 601 28.41 -0.01 41.73
CA ASP A 601 27.77 -0.47 42.96
C ASP A 601 26.38 0.14 43.16
N ARG A 602 26.21 1.44 42.87
CA ARG A 602 24.88 2.10 42.90
C ARG A 602 23.92 1.56 41.85
N LEU A 603 24.43 1.23 40.66
CA LEU A 603 23.60 0.60 39.62
C LEU A 603 23.10 -0.78 40.04
N LEU A 604 23.91 -1.56 40.76
CA LEU A 604 23.50 -2.84 41.32
C LEU A 604 22.45 -2.71 42.42
N GLU A 605 22.51 -1.62 43.21
CA GLU A 605 21.57 -1.34 44.31
C GLU A 605 20.25 -0.71 43.79
N TRP A 606 20.31 0.27 42.88
CA TRP A 606 19.16 1.09 42.50
C TRP A 606 18.67 0.86 41.05
N GLU A 607 19.37 0.03 40.29
CA GLU A 607 19.13 -0.29 38.87
C GLU A 607 19.20 0.93 37.92
N THR A 608 19.04 2.14 38.44
CA THR A 608 19.14 3.40 37.70
C THR A 608 19.80 4.47 38.53
N VAL A 609 20.77 5.18 37.98
CA VAL A 609 21.51 6.27 38.61
C VAL A 609 21.35 7.54 37.78
N ALA A 610 20.86 8.62 38.39
CA ALA A 610 20.75 9.90 37.73
C ALA A 610 22.12 10.52 37.42
N GLY A 611 22.25 11.21 36.29
CA GLY A 611 23.50 11.84 35.88
C GLY A 611 24.06 12.84 36.90
N GLU A 612 23.20 13.57 37.61
CA GLU A 612 23.58 14.47 38.67
C GLU A 612 24.37 13.75 39.79
N THR A 613 23.98 12.53 40.10
CA THR A 613 24.70 11.70 41.08
C THR A 613 26.10 11.34 40.60
N VAL A 614 26.23 11.04 39.28
CA VAL A 614 27.54 10.76 38.68
C VAL A 614 28.44 11.98 38.72
N TYR A 615 27.93 13.16 38.39
CA TYR A 615 28.70 14.39 38.44
C TYR A 615 29.19 14.70 39.88
N ARG A 616 28.34 14.49 40.91
CA ARG A 616 28.76 14.64 42.29
C ARG A 616 29.89 13.68 42.66
N LEU A 617 29.80 12.40 42.27
CA LEU A 617 30.87 11.44 42.54
C LEU A 617 32.21 11.83 41.90
N ILE A 618 32.18 12.41 40.71
CA ILE A 618 33.39 12.92 40.03
C ILE A 618 33.96 14.12 40.83
N GLU A 619 33.12 15.07 41.25
CA GLU A 619 33.55 16.25 42.05
C GLU A 619 34.14 15.84 43.40
N ASP A 620 33.50 14.94 44.13
CA ASP A 620 33.95 14.42 45.42
C ASP A 620 35.33 13.74 45.29
N HIS A 621 35.51 12.91 44.24
CA HIS A 621 36.78 12.24 43.97
C HIS A 621 37.89 13.27 43.65
N ALA A 622 37.60 14.24 42.78
CA ALA A 622 38.57 15.31 42.45
C ALA A 622 38.96 16.15 43.64
N ALA A 623 38.03 16.42 44.57
CA ALA A 623 38.30 17.10 45.81
C ALA A 623 39.20 16.26 46.76
N ALA A 624 38.93 14.94 46.85
CA ALA A 624 39.73 14.01 47.66
C ALA A 624 41.18 13.90 47.17
N VAL A 625 41.39 13.78 45.83
CA VAL A 625 42.73 13.74 45.21
C VAL A 625 43.50 15.01 45.49
N LYS A 626 42.90 16.20 45.32
CA LYS A 626 43.53 17.50 45.66
C LYS A 626 43.84 17.65 47.14
N GLY A 627 42.98 17.12 48.02
CA GLY A 627 43.21 17.10 49.46
C GLY A 627 44.41 16.22 49.85
N THR A 628 44.56 15.06 49.20
CA THR A 628 45.67 14.15 49.45
C THR A 628 47.01 14.70 48.92
N GLU A 629 47.03 15.38 47.77
CA GLU A 629 48.24 16.08 47.28
C GLU A 629 48.71 17.18 48.21
N ARG A 630 47.76 17.94 48.81
CA ARG A 630 48.11 18.97 49.82
C ARG A 630 48.69 18.40 51.13
N VAL A 631 48.27 17.18 51.51
CA VAL A 631 48.78 16.51 52.71
C VAL A 631 50.16 15.90 52.48
N LEU A 632 50.48 15.47 51.25
CA LEU A 632 51.79 14.92 50.86
C LEU A 632 52.85 15.98 50.57
N THR A 633 52.43 17.23 50.40
CA THR A 633 53.35 18.40 50.19
C THR A 633 53.63 19.22 51.45
N VAL A 634 53.15 18.77 52.59
CA VAL A 634 53.49 19.28 53.93
C VAL A 634 54.35 18.26 54.65
#